data_eb55b913bc3d68101ab92b24e2c3b490
#
_entry.id   eb55b913bc3d68101ab92b24e2c3b490
#
_cell.length_a   1.000
_cell.length_b   1.000
_cell.length_c   1.000
_cell.angle_alpha   90.00
_cell.angle_beta   90.00
_cell.angle_gamma   90.00
#
_symmetry.space_group_name_H-M   'P 1'
#
loop_
_entity.id
_entity.type
_entity.pdbx_description
1 polymer ?
#
loop_
_entity_poly.entity_id
_entity_poly.type
_entity_poly.pdbx_seq_one_letter_code
_entity_poly.pdbx_strand_id
1 'polypeptide(L)'
;MRSREVRLERRPDGTPVPDDFSFAEVAVPPPGPGEVLVKTVAAGVNRADLLQRRGYYPPPPGVSEIIGLEASGIVEAVGDGVTRWQPGDEVVALLAGGAYAEFFIAPEGQL
;
A
#
# COMPACT_ATOMS: atom_id res chain seq x y z
N MET A 1 10.03 -12.38 -4.91
CA MET A 1 9.27 -12.07 -3.69
C MET A 1 7.81 -11.84 -4.06
N ARG A 2 6.91 -12.38 -3.29
CA ARG A 2 5.46 -12.32 -3.55
C ARG A 2 4.76 -11.62 -2.40
N SER A 3 3.67 -10.90 -2.71
CA SER A 3 2.84 -10.21 -1.74
C SER A 3 1.38 -10.58 -1.96
N ARG A 4 0.64 -10.81 -0.87
CA ARG A 4 -0.81 -10.87 -0.92
C ARG A 4 -1.37 -9.48 -0.68
N GLU A 5 -2.34 -9.11 -1.48
CA GLU A 5 -3.04 -7.83 -1.39
C GLU A 5 -4.54 -8.07 -1.24
N VAL A 6 -5.18 -7.19 -0.50
CA VAL A 6 -6.65 -7.15 -0.45
C VAL A 6 -7.14 -6.30 -1.61
N ARG A 7 -7.99 -6.86 -2.45
CA ARG A 7 -8.58 -6.17 -3.58
C ARG A 7 -10.08 -6.05 -3.41
N LEU A 8 -10.60 -4.90 -3.86
CA LEU A 8 -12.04 -4.71 -4.01
C LEU A 8 -12.45 -5.23 -5.37
N GLU A 9 -13.47 -6.07 -5.42
CA GLU A 9 -14.09 -6.42 -6.68
C GLU A 9 -14.78 -5.18 -7.27
N ARG A 10 -14.71 -5.04 -8.60
CA ARG A 10 -15.20 -3.84 -9.28
C ARG A 10 -16.22 -4.20 -10.34
N ARG A 11 -17.19 -3.27 -10.51
CA ARG A 11 -18.14 -3.33 -11.60
C ARG A 11 -17.44 -2.99 -12.92
N PRO A 12 -18.08 -3.27 -14.10
CA PRO A 12 -17.47 -2.93 -15.40
C PRO A 12 -17.12 -1.46 -15.57
N ASP A 13 -17.75 -0.54 -14.86
CA ASP A 13 -17.44 0.89 -14.89
C ASP A 13 -16.26 1.29 -13.97
N GLY A 14 -15.65 0.31 -13.27
CA GLY A 14 -14.51 0.54 -12.39
C GLY A 14 -14.87 0.85 -10.96
N THR A 15 -16.16 1.01 -10.61
CA THR A 15 -16.56 1.28 -9.22
C THR A 15 -16.48 0.02 -8.37
N PRO A 16 -16.06 0.14 -7.09
CA PRO A 16 -15.95 -1.03 -6.22
C PRO A 16 -17.31 -1.58 -5.81
N VAL A 17 -17.34 -2.90 -5.56
CA VAL A 17 -18.45 -3.59 -4.92
C VAL A 17 -18.15 -3.64 -3.43
N PRO A 18 -18.87 -2.91 -2.55
CA PRO A 18 -18.42 -2.62 -1.18
C PRO A 18 -18.13 -3.81 -0.28
N ASP A 19 -18.85 -4.90 -0.45
CA ASP A 19 -18.73 -6.07 0.43
C ASP A 19 -18.04 -7.26 -0.25
N ASP A 20 -17.44 -7.03 -1.40
CA ASP A 20 -16.83 -8.09 -2.20
C ASP A 20 -15.32 -7.91 -2.30
N PHE A 21 -14.61 -8.56 -1.39
CA PHE A 21 -13.16 -8.54 -1.34
C PHE A 21 -12.58 -9.83 -1.90
N SER A 22 -11.42 -9.71 -2.51
CA SER A 22 -10.61 -10.85 -2.88
C SER A 22 -9.17 -10.67 -2.42
N PHE A 23 -8.41 -11.76 -2.37
CA PHE A 23 -6.99 -11.73 -2.15
C PHE A 23 -6.30 -12.05 -3.46
N ALA A 24 -5.32 -11.24 -3.82
CA ALA A 24 -4.47 -11.48 -4.98
C ALA A 24 -3.04 -11.65 -4.52
N GLU A 25 -2.33 -12.59 -5.13
CA GLU A 25 -0.90 -12.76 -4.91
C GLU A 25 -0.15 -12.20 -6.12
N VAL A 26 0.73 -11.24 -5.86
CA VAL A 26 1.44 -10.52 -6.92
C VAL A 26 2.94 -10.54 -6.67
N ALA A 27 3.72 -10.40 -7.74
CA ALA A 27 5.15 -10.18 -7.63
C ALA A 27 5.41 -8.79 -7.03
N VAL A 28 6.37 -8.71 -6.10
CA VAL A 28 6.76 -7.44 -5.49
C VAL A 28 7.79 -6.77 -6.39
N PRO A 29 7.53 -5.56 -6.93
CA PRO A 29 8.51 -4.84 -7.70
C PRO A 29 9.61 -4.29 -6.80
N PRO A 30 10.82 -4.05 -7.33
CA PRO A 30 11.85 -3.34 -6.56
C PRO A 30 11.44 -1.88 -6.36
N PRO A 31 11.89 -1.23 -5.26
CA PRO A 31 11.62 0.20 -5.07
C PRO A 31 12.36 1.02 -6.13
N GLY A 32 11.69 2.04 -6.64
CA GLY A 32 12.29 3.01 -7.56
C GLY A 32 13.14 4.05 -6.83
N PRO A 33 13.74 5.01 -7.54
CA PRO A 33 14.52 6.07 -6.92
C PRO A 33 13.71 6.84 -5.88
N GLY A 34 14.30 7.06 -4.70
CA GLY A 34 13.64 7.77 -3.59
C GLY A 34 12.55 6.97 -2.88
N GLU A 35 12.33 5.72 -3.25
CA GLU A 35 11.30 4.88 -2.69
C GLU A 35 11.86 3.81 -1.75
N VAL A 36 11.03 3.36 -0.82
CA VAL A 36 11.36 2.33 0.16
C VAL A 36 10.33 1.23 0.06
N LEU A 37 10.80 -0.01 0.00
CA LEU A 37 9.96 -1.21 0.08
C LEU A 37 9.88 -1.64 1.54
N VAL A 38 8.65 -1.79 2.03
CA VAL A 38 8.39 -2.14 3.43
C VAL A 38 7.61 -3.44 3.49
N LYS A 39 8.05 -4.35 4.37
CA LYS A 39 7.28 -5.53 4.75
C LYS A 39 6.32 -5.12 5.86
N THR A 40 5.03 -5.20 5.58
CA THR A 40 3.98 -4.77 6.49
C THR A 40 3.91 -5.66 7.73
N VAL A 41 3.91 -5.05 8.89
CA VAL A 41 3.64 -5.74 10.17
C VAL A 41 2.18 -5.56 10.56
N ALA A 42 1.66 -4.33 10.45
CA ALA A 42 0.28 -4.01 10.79
C ALA A 42 -0.22 -2.85 9.95
N ALA A 43 -1.49 -2.85 9.63
CA ALA A 43 -2.17 -1.75 8.96
C ALA A 43 -3.28 -1.23 9.86
N GLY A 44 -3.44 0.10 9.92
CA GLY A 44 -4.55 0.71 10.63
C GLY A 44 -5.83 0.64 9.81
N VAL A 45 -6.97 0.58 10.50
CA VAL A 45 -8.29 0.66 9.86
C VAL A 45 -8.86 2.03 10.14
N ASN A 46 -9.20 2.76 9.09
CA ASN A 46 -9.67 4.13 9.17
C ASN A 46 -11.01 4.29 8.46
N ARG A 47 -11.76 5.35 8.84
CA ARG A 47 -13.02 5.66 8.18
C ARG A 47 -12.83 5.90 6.67
N ALA A 48 -11.71 6.50 6.27
CA ALA A 48 -11.40 6.73 4.87
C ALA A 48 -11.30 5.41 4.07
N ASP A 49 -10.84 4.33 4.69
CA ASP A 49 -10.80 3.01 4.07
C ASP A 49 -12.22 2.52 3.72
N LEU A 50 -13.17 2.76 4.61
CA LEU A 50 -14.57 2.41 4.38
C LEU A 50 -15.16 3.23 3.23
N LEU A 51 -14.78 4.50 3.12
CA LEU A 51 -15.21 5.36 2.02
C LEU A 51 -14.57 4.92 0.70
N GLN A 52 -13.31 4.55 0.70
CA GLN A 52 -12.64 3.97 -0.47
C GLN A 52 -13.34 2.69 -0.92
N ARG A 53 -13.69 1.82 0.03
CA ARG A 53 -14.43 0.59 -0.25
C ARG A 53 -15.75 0.86 -0.94
N ARG A 54 -16.42 1.96 -0.60
CA ARG A 54 -17.70 2.37 -1.20
C ARG A 54 -17.53 3.19 -2.48
N GLY A 55 -16.30 3.52 -2.86
CA GLY A 55 -16.02 4.31 -4.05
C GLY A 55 -16.11 5.82 -3.88
N TYR A 56 -16.23 6.32 -2.65
CA TYR A 56 -16.34 7.76 -2.39
C TYR A 56 -14.97 8.48 -2.39
N TYR A 57 -13.88 7.72 -2.27
CA TYR A 57 -12.52 8.23 -2.34
C TYR A 57 -11.74 7.43 -3.37
N PRO A 58 -11.93 7.70 -4.67
CA PRO A 58 -11.14 7.03 -5.69
C PRO A 58 -9.65 7.40 -5.53
N PRO A 59 -8.72 6.47 -5.78
CA PRO A 59 -7.31 6.80 -5.70
C PRO A 59 -6.93 7.83 -6.76
N PRO A 60 -6.07 8.80 -6.43
CA PRO A 60 -5.50 9.71 -7.43
C PRO A 60 -4.74 8.94 -8.51
N PRO A 61 -4.58 9.50 -9.72
CA PRO A 61 -3.76 8.86 -10.75
C PRO A 61 -2.35 8.53 -10.25
N GLY A 62 -1.89 7.32 -10.54
CA GLY A 62 -0.57 6.85 -10.12
C GLY A 62 -0.49 6.27 -8.70
N VAL A 63 -1.58 6.33 -7.93
CA VAL A 63 -1.67 5.73 -6.59
C VAL A 63 -2.26 4.33 -6.70
N SER A 64 -1.82 3.44 -5.82
CA SER A 64 -2.34 2.07 -5.73
C SER A 64 -3.85 2.05 -5.53
N GLU A 65 -4.53 1.14 -6.21
CA GLU A 65 -5.96 0.86 -5.97
C GLU A 65 -6.21 0.02 -4.72
N ILE A 66 -5.16 -0.49 -4.09
CA ILE A 66 -5.26 -1.19 -2.81
C ILE A 66 -5.60 -0.18 -1.73
N ILE A 67 -6.61 -0.47 -0.92
CA ILE A 67 -7.02 0.42 0.17
C ILE A 67 -6.02 0.40 1.32
N GLY A 68 -6.15 1.36 2.22
CA GLY A 68 -5.33 1.46 3.41
C GLY A 68 -4.38 2.66 3.38
N LEU A 69 -4.46 3.50 4.40
CA LEU A 69 -3.79 4.81 4.45
C LEU A 69 -2.65 4.85 5.45
N GLU A 70 -2.50 3.82 6.30
CA GLU A 70 -1.41 3.77 7.26
C GLU A 70 -0.99 2.33 7.53
N ALA A 71 0.29 2.15 7.75
CA ALA A 71 0.85 0.87 8.12
C ALA A 71 2.14 1.05 8.89
N SER A 72 2.50 0.04 9.67
CA SER A 72 3.83 -0.11 10.24
C SER A 72 4.51 -1.31 9.62
N GLY A 73 5.82 -1.29 9.60
CA GLY A 73 6.56 -2.40 9.03
C GLY A 73 8.06 -2.28 9.20
N ILE A 74 8.74 -3.18 8.51
CA ILE A 74 10.20 -3.27 8.49
C ILE A 74 10.69 -2.97 7.08
N VAL A 75 11.65 -2.09 6.95
CA VAL A 75 12.26 -1.79 5.65
C VAL A 75 12.92 -3.06 5.10
N GLU A 76 12.52 -3.45 3.90
CA GLU A 76 13.04 -4.62 3.20
C GLU A 76 14.13 -4.23 2.21
N ALA A 77 13.92 -3.15 1.48
CA ALA A 77 14.84 -2.64 0.48
C ALA A 77 14.64 -1.14 0.28
N VAL A 78 15.68 -0.47 -0.18
CA VAL A 78 15.64 0.96 -0.49
C VAL A 78 16.06 1.18 -1.94
N GLY A 79 15.45 2.18 -2.58
CA GLY A 79 15.80 2.59 -3.94
C GLY A 79 16.99 3.55 -3.95
N ASP A 80 17.43 3.90 -5.15
CA ASP A 80 18.54 4.82 -5.34
C ASP A 80 18.23 6.18 -4.70
N GLY A 81 19.23 6.78 -4.08
CA GLY A 81 19.12 8.10 -3.47
C GLY A 81 18.47 8.13 -2.09
N VAL A 82 17.98 7.01 -1.58
CA VAL A 82 17.42 6.94 -0.22
C VAL A 82 18.56 6.98 0.79
N THR A 83 18.50 7.94 1.71
CA THR A 83 19.54 8.16 2.73
C THR A 83 19.04 8.04 4.16
N ARG A 84 17.71 8.20 4.37
CA ARG A 84 17.11 8.20 5.72
C ARG A 84 16.92 6.81 6.29
N TRP A 85 16.72 5.82 5.45
CA TRP A 85 16.30 4.49 5.84
C TRP A 85 17.23 3.44 5.27
N GLN A 86 17.32 2.33 5.97
CA GLN A 86 18.07 1.15 5.52
C GLN A 86 17.29 -0.12 5.86
N PRO A 87 17.58 -1.24 5.17
CA PRO A 87 16.93 -2.51 5.49
C PRO A 87 17.06 -2.86 6.97
N GLY A 88 15.95 -3.31 7.56
CA GLY A 88 15.86 -3.64 8.97
C GLY A 88 15.28 -2.54 9.85
N ASP A 89 15.17 -1.30 9.36
CA ASP A 89 14.57 -0.22 10.14
C ASP A 89 13.08 -0.45 10.34
N GLU A 90 12.59 -0.11 11.54
CA GLU A 90 11.16 -0.10 11.84
C GLU A 90 10.57 1.24 11.45
N VAL A 91 9.45 1.23 10.73
CA VAL A 91 8.82 2.44 10.22
C VAL A 91 7.32 2.43 10.39
N VAL A 92 6.74 3.63 10.41
CA VAL A 92 5.30 3.87 10.28
C VAL A 92 5.12 4.77 9.07
N ALA A 93 4.15 4.47 8.23
CA ALA A 93 3.89 5.21 7.01
C ALA A 93 2.47 5.75 6.97
N LEU A 94 2.34 6.98 6.46
CA LEU A 94 1.07 7.51 5.97
C LEU A 94 1.08 7.38 4.46
N LEU A 95 0.04 6.77 3.92
CA LEU A 95 -0.04 6.40 2.51
C LEU A 95 -1.30 6.98 1.88
N ALA A 96 -1.26 7.18 0.57
CA ALA A 96 -2.46 7.49 -0.21
C ALA A 96 -3.25 6.23 -0.59
N GLY A 97 -2.69 5.07 -0.34
CA GLY A 97 -3.24 3.74 -0.58
C GLY A 97 -2.14 2.69 -0.49
N GLY A 98 -2.51 1.42 -0.48
CA GLY A 98 -1.55 0.32 -0.52
C GLY A 98 -1.28 -0.39 0.79
N ALA A 99 -1.83 0.07 1.92
CA ALA A 99 -1.49 -0.50 3.23
C ALA A 99 -2.03 -1.93 3.45
N TYR A 100 -3.12 -2.31 2.77
CA TYR A 100 -3.72 -3.63 2.93
C TYR A 100 -3.03 -4.65 2.02
N ALA A 101 -1.73 -4.80 2.21
CA ALA A 101 -0.88 -5.74 1.49
C ALA A 101 0.28 -6.16 2.37
N GLU A 102 0.90 -7.30 2.07
CA GLU A 102 2.05 -7.79 2.83
C GLU A 102 3.30 -6.92 2.62
N PHE A 103 3.38 -6.23 1.49
CA PHE A 103 4.45 -5.29 1.17
C PHE A 103 3.86 -4.02 0.58
N PHE A 104 4.47 -2.89 0.87
CA PHE A 104 4.12 -1.65 0.20
C PHE A 104 5.38 -0.86 -0.16
N ILE A 105 5.23 0.02 -1.14
CA ILE A 105 6.28 0.96 -1.55
C ILE A 105 5.80 2.36 -1.21
N ALA A 106 6.68 3.14 -0.58
CA ALA A 106 6.40 4.52 -0.22
C ALA A 106 7.61 5.42 -0.51
N PRO A 107 7.37 6.69 -0.86
CA PRO A 107 8.45 7.68 -0.87
C PRO A 107 9.09 7.77 0.51
N GLU A 108 10.41 7.95 0.57
CA GLU A 108 11.14 7.95 1.85
C GLU A 108 10.61 9.01 2.83
N GLY A 109 10.07 10.11 2.35
CA GLY A 109 9.52 11.16 3.19
C GLY A 109 8.15 10.86 3.81
N GLN A 110 7.52 9.75 3.44
CA GLN A 110 6.23 9.32 3.99
C GLN A 110 6.38 8.36 5.18
N LEU A 111 7.59 8.02 5.52
CA LEU A 111 7.89 7.07 6.60
C LEU A 111 8.26 7.76 7.91
#